data_57f8e96b8d7752de8caf3d6be66d1d8e
#
_entry.id   57f8e96b8d7752de8caf3d6be66d1d8e
#
_cell.length_a   1.000
_cell.length_b   1.000
_cell.length_c   1.000
_cell.angle_alpha   90.00
_cell.angle_beta   90.00
_cell.angle_gamma   90.00
#
_symmetry.space_group_name_H-M   'P 1'
#
loop_
_entity.id
_entity.type
_entity.pdbx_description
1 polymer ?
#
loop_
_entity_poly.entity_id
_entity_poly.type
_entity_poly.pdbx_seq_one_letter_code
_entity_poly.pdbx_strand_id
1 'polypeptide(L)'
;MKLLFTILVISVSLLCSAQLPKLENGKLVLERAVTFKTGSDELTDEGKEALIPVKEFLAQKDYITTLRVEGHTDNSVAVSAGQVLTEKRALAVCKWLVENGIDCKRLIAVGFGTTKPIASNDNPIDKAQNRRIEFIPAALRGKAIGGMPLDGGGVVAGDPCN
;
A
#
# COMPACT_ATOMS: atom_id res chain seq x y z
N MET A 1 -57.32 -13.74 -27.62
CA MET A 1 -56.21 -12.79 -27.78
C MET A 1 -55.44 -12.77 -26.43
N LYS A 2 -54.32 -13.55 -26.34
CA LYS A 2 -53.50 -13.66 -25.13
C LYS A 2 -52.32 -12.73 -25.25
N LEU A 3 -52.28 -11.64 -24.46
CA LEU A 3 -51.12 -10.78 -24.33
C LEU A 3 -50.02 -11.47 -23.47
N LEU A 4 -48.92 -11.81 -24.09
CA LEU A 4 -47.70 -12.22 -23.42
C LEU A 4 -46.95 -10.93 -22.95
N PHE A 5 -46.96 -10.69 -21.65
CA PHE A 5 -46.09 -9.69 -20.99
C PHE A 5 -44.72 -10.31 -20.82
N THR A 6 -43.77 -9.89 -21.67
CA THR A 6 -42.34 -10.21 -21.50
C THR A 6 -41.75 -9.28 -20.45
N ILE A 7 -41.48 -9.77 -19.26
CA ILE A 7 -40.77 -9.03 -18.21
C ILE A 7 -39.29 -9.04 -18.59
N LEU A 8 -38.80 -7.89 -19.04
CA LEU A 8 -37.36 -7.65 -19.25
C LEU A 8 -36.70 -7.42 -17.88
N VAL A 9 -36.04 -8.45 -17.35
CA VAL A 9 -35.22 -8.34 -16.15
C VAL A 9 -33.92 -7.63 -16.52
N ILE A 10 -33.84 -6.33 -16.25
CA ILE A 10 -32.60 -5.58 -16.36
C ILE A 10 -31.75 -5.91 -15.12
N SER A 11 -30.78 -6.80 -15.27
CA SER A 11 -29.77 -7.04 -14.25
C SER A 11 -28.83 -5.81 -14.21
N VAL A 12 -29.07 -4.92 -13.26
CA VAL A 12 -28.13 -3.87 -12.89
C VAL A 12 -26.95 -4.53 -12.18
N SER A 13 -25.89 -4.85 -12.91
CA SER A 13 -24.60 -5.19 -12.32
C SER A 13 -24.08 -3.95 -11.60
N LEU A 14 -24.14 -3.93 -10.26
CA LEU A 14 -23.40 -2.96 -9.46
C LEU A 14 -21.90 -3.18 -9.74
N LEU A 15 -21.35 -2.37 -10.64
CA LEU A 15 -19.90 -2.21 -10.75
C LEU A 15 -19.44 -1.55 -9.45
N CYS A 16 -18.95 -2.35 -8.51
CA CYS A 16 -18.23 -1.85 -7.34
C CYS A 16 -16.93 -1.23 -7.87
N SER A 17 -16.99 0.04 -8.25
CA SER A 17 -15.81 0.82 -8.63
C SER A 17 -15.01 1.04 -7.35
N ALA A 18 -13.84 0.42 -7.25
CA ALA A 18 -12.92 0.70 -6.16
C ALA A 18 -12.59 2.20 -6.19
N GLN A 19 -12.84 2.89 -5.08
CA GLN A 19 -12.58 4.32 -4.99
C GLN A 19 -11.07 4.56 -4.99
N LEU A 20 -10.60 5.45 -5.88
CA LEU A 20 -9.18 5.81 -5.93
C LEU A 20 -8.73 6.43 -4.61
N PRO A 21 -7.49 6.14 -4.16
CA PRO A 21 -6.96 6.72 -2.94
C PRO A 21 -6.89 8.24 -3.04
N LYS A 22 -7.12 8.91 -1.90
CA LYS A 22 -6.97 10.35 -1.78
C LYS A 22 -5.54 10.69 -1.38
N LEU A 23 -5.03 11.80 -1.88
CA LEU A 23 -3.76 12.35 -1.42
C LEU A 23 -4.04 13.32 -0.28
N GLU A 24 -3.69 12.93 0.94
CA GLU A 24 -3.86 13.75 2.15
C GLU A 24 -2.54 13.83 2.91
N ASN A 25 -2.13 15.02 3.30
CA ASN A 25 -0.87 15.27 4.03
C ASN A 25 0.36 14.61 3.36
N GLY A 26 0.39 14.59 2.02
CA GLY A 26 1.50 14.00 1.27
C GLY A 26 1.51 12.48 1.19
N LYS A 27 0.45 11.79 1.62
CA LYS A 27 0.31 10.34 1.59
C LYS A 27 -0.95 9.93 0.83
N LEU A 28 -0.92 8.76 0.21
CA LEU A 28 -2.14 8.15 -0.31
C LEU A 28 -2.91 7.50 0.84
N VAL A 29 -4.14 7.92 1.04
CA VAL A 29 -5.05 7.34 2.04
C VAL A 29 -5.94 6.31 1.34
N LEU A 30 -5.87 5.07 1.81
CA LEU A 30 -6.66 3.95 1.31
C LEU A 30 -7.88 3.73 2.21
N GLU A 31 -8.99 3.26 1.62
CA GLU A 31 -10.18 2.86 2.38
C GLU A 31 -9.96 1.56 3.17
N ARG A 32 -9.10 0.68 2.67
CA ARG A 32 -8.76 -0.61 3.29
C ARG A 32 -7.27 -0.69 3.56
N ALA A 33 -6.90 -1.25 4.70
CA ALA A 33 -5.51 -1.52 5.04
C ALA A 33 -4.94 -2.66 4.18
N VAL A 34 -3.66 -2.54 3.82
CA VAL A 34 -2.91 -3.64 3.19
C VAL A 34 -2.58 -4.66 4.26
N THR A 35 -3.08 -5.88 4.12
CA THR A 35 -2.93 -6.96 5.11
C THR A 35 -2.02 -8.07 4.63
N PHE A 36 -1.36 -8.72 5.61
CA PHE A 36 -0.43 -9.82 5.40
C PHE A 36 -0.82 -11.01 6.27
N LYS A 37 -0.38 -12.20 5.89
CA LYS A 37 -0.46 -13.36 6.78
C LYS A 37 0.33 -13.10 8.07
N THR A 38 -0.13 -13.67 9.17
CA THR A 38 0.47 -13.44 10.50
C THR A 38 1.95 -13.77 10.50
N GLY A 39 2.77 -12.82 10.96
CA GLY A 39 4.23 -12.99 11.05
C GLY A 39 4.97 -13.08 9.71
N SER A 40 4.30 -12.82 8.57
CA SER A 40 4.82 -12.99 7.22
C SER A 40 4.80 -11.69 6.43
N ASP A 41 5.50 -11.66 5.32
CA ASP A 41 5.46 -10.67 4.24
C ASP A 41 4.52 -11.10 3.09
N GLU A 42 3.87 -12.25 3.21
CA GLU A 42 2.89 -12.72 2.22
C GLU A 42 1.58 -11.93 2.32
N LEU A 43 1.18 -11.28 1.24
CA LEU A 43 -0.09 -10.55 1.16
C LEU A 43 -1.28 -11.50 1.27
N THR A 44 -2.29 -11.13 2.04
CA THR A 44 -3.59 -11.79 1.98
C THR A 44 -4.35 -11.38 0.72
N ASP A 45 -5.45 -12.06 0.40
CA ASP A 45 -6.25 -11.68 -0.76
C ASP A 45 -6.91 -10.30 -0.55
N GLU A 46 -7.35 -9.99 0.67
CA GLU A 46 -7.84 -8.65 1.03
C GLU A 46 -6.73 -7.59 0.92
N GLY A 47 -5.48 -7.96 1.28
CA GLY A 47 -4.32 -7.09 1.12
C GLY A 47 -4.03 -6.78 -0.36
N LYS A 48 -4.17 -7.77 -1.25
CA LYS A 48 -4.04 -7.58 -2.70
C LYS A 48 -5.17 -6.71 -3.24
N GLU A 49 -6.41 -6.94 -2.80
CA GLU A 49 -7.56 -6.10 -3.18
C GLU A 49 -7.37 -4.63 -2.78
N ALA A 50 -6.79 -4.38 -1.59
CA ALA A 50 -6.48 -3.03 -1.12
C ALA A 50 -5.44 -2.31 -1.99
N LEU A 51 -4.63 -3.03 -2.77
CA LEU A 51 -3.62 -2.47 -3.68
C LEU A 51 -4.17 -2.11 -5.07
N ILE A 52 -5.34 -2.64 -5.46
CA ILE A 52 -5.95 -2.34 -6.77
C ILE A 52 -6.14 -0.84 -6.97
N PRO A 53 -6.72 -0.07 -6.02
CA PRO A 53 -6.85 1.37 -6.16
C PRO A 53 -5.49 2.11 -6.26
N VAL A 54 -4.45 1.62 -5.59
CA VAL A 54 -3.10 2.20 -5.68
C VAL A 54 -2.53 2.03 -7.09
N LYS A 55 -2.66 0.83 -7.66
CA LYS A 55 -2.27 0.55 -9.04
C LYS A 55 -3.00 1.46 -10.02
N GLU A 56 -4.32 1.57 -9.91
CA GLU A 56 -5.14 2.41 -10.78
C GLU A 56 -4.78 3.90 -10.65
N PHE A 57 -4.53 4.36 -9.43
CA PHE A 57 -4.08 5.71 -9.17
C PHE A 57 -2.75 6.01 -9.85
N LEU A 58 -1.76 5.13 -9.73
CA LEU A 58 -0.45 5.28 -10.39
C LEU A 58 -0.54 5.21 -11.91
N ALA A 59 -1.44 4.39 -12.45
CA ALA A 59 -1.69 4.32 -13.90
C ALA A 59 -2.28 5.61 -14.46
N GLN A 60 -3.14 6.30 -13.69
CA GLN A 60 -3.74 7.58 -14.08
C GLN A 60 -2.86 8.80 -13.77
N LYS A 61 -1.88 8.67 -12.88
CA LYS A 61 -1.02 9.75 -12.39
C LYS A 61 0.44 9.48 -12.77
N ASP A 62 0.72 9.50 -14.05
CA ASP A 62 2.05 9.28 -14.63
C ASP A 62 3.07 10.32 -14.17
N TYR A 63 2.62 11.51 -13.80
CA TYR A 63 3.46 12.55 -13.24
C TYR A 63 4.06 12.20 -11.86
N ILE A 64 3.51 11.20 -11.14
CA ILE A 64 4.15 10.62 -9.95
C ILE A 64 5.22 9.65 -10.45
N THR A 65 6.44 10.11 -10.58
CA THR A 65 7.54 9.32 -11.13
C THR A 65 8.20 8.41 -10.12
N THR A 66 7.99 8.66 -8.81
CA THR A 66 8.44 7.76 -7.75
C THR A 66 7.41 7.73 -6.61
N LEU A 67 6.95 6.54 -6.27
CA LEU A 67 6.17 6.25 -5.07
C LEU A 67 7.04 5.46 -4.09
N ARG A 68 7.14 5.96 -2.86
CA ARG A 68 7.77 5.27 -1.75
C ARG A 68 6.72 4.47 -0.98
N VAL A 69 6.95 3.18 -0.82
CA VAL A 69 6.14 2.25 -0.02
C VAL A 69 6.85 2.03 1.29
N GLU A 70 6.27 2.49 2.39
CA GLU A 70 6.85 2.41 3.73
C GLU A 70 6.16 1.34 4.58
N GLY A 71 6.95 0.40 5.12
CA GLY A 71 6.49 -0.60 6.06
C GLY A 71 6.78 -0.19 7.49
N HIS A 72 5.78 -0.34 8.38
CA HIS A 72 5.86 -0.03 9.80
C HIS A 72 5.33 -1.18 10.64
N THR A 73 5.81 -1.31 11.87
CA THR A 73 5.31 -2.30 12.84
C THR A 73 5.26 -1.73 14.25
N ASP A 74 4.63 -2.48 15.16
CA ASP A 74 4.59 -2.19 16.58
C ASP A 74 5.80 -2.80 17.31
N ASN A 75 5.86 -2.62 18.62
CA ASN A 75 6.93 -3.10 19.50
C ASN A 75 6.73 -4.55 19.99
N SER A 76 5.86 -5.35 19.36
CA SER A 76 5.60 -6.73 19.79
C SER A 76 6.70 -7.72 19.41
N VAL A 77 7.62 -7.31 18.54
CA VAL A 77 8.77 -8.11 18.10
C VAL A 77 10.09 -7.37 18.38
N ALA A 78 11.20 -8.09 18.40
CA ALA A 78 12.52 -7.47 18.53
C ALA A 78 12.75 -6.44 17.42
N VAL A 79 13.43 -5.34 17.73
CA VAL A 79 13.64 -4.20 16.82
C VAL A 79 14.24 -4.65 15.48
N SER A 80 15.27 -5.50 15.51
CA SER A 80 15.91 -6.02 14.30
C SER A 80 14.97 -6.90 13.46
N ALA A 81 14.17 -7.75 14.11
CA ALA A 81 13.19 -8.58 13.41
C ALA A 81 12.06 -7.75 12.81
N GLY A 82 11.59 -6.73 13.53
CA GLY A 82 10.61 -5.77 13.05
C GLY A 82 11.12 -4.98 11.84
N GLN A 83 12.39 -4.59 11.85
CA GLN A 83 13.03 -3.90 10.72
C GLN A 83 13.02 -4.78 9.48
N VAL A 84 13.54 -6.00 9.56
CA VAL A 84 13.58 -6.96 8.44
C VAL A 84 12.16 -7.29 7.94
N LEU A 85 11.19 -7.48 8.83
CA LEU A 85 9.82 -7.78 8.44
C LEU A 85 9.19 -6.63 7.65
N THR A 86 9.41 -5.39 8.08
CA THR A 86 8.84 -4.21 7.39
C THR A 86 9.48 -3.94 6.05
N GLU A 87 10.77 -4.19 5.90
CA GLU A 87 11.47 -4.16 4.60
C GLU A 87 10.86 -5.19 3.62
N LYS A 88 10.72 -6.45 4.06
CA LYS A 88 10.13 -7.51 3.25
C LYS A 88 8.69 -7.20 2.85
N ARG A 89 7.87 -6.67 3.74
CA ARG A 89 6.49 -6.29 3.46
C ARG A 89 6.39 -5.15 2.45
N ALA A 90 7.20 -4.11 2.61
CA ALA A 90 7.26 -3.01 1.65
C ALA A 90 7.68 -3.52 0.26
N LEU A 91 8.69 -4.40 0.21
CA LEU A 91 9.15 -5.01 -1.04
C LEU A 91 8.08 -5.91 -1.68
N ALA A 92 7.36 -6.72 -0.88
CA ALA A 92 6.28 -7.57 -1.37
C ALA A 92 5.14 -6.74 -2.01
N VAL A 93 4.79 -5.61 -1.42
CA VAL A 93 3.84 -4.66 -2.01
C VAL A 93 4.35 -4.10 -3.33
N CYS A 94 5.61 -3.66 -3.39
CA CYS A 94 6.20 -3.16 -4.63
C CYS A 94 6.21 -4.24 -5.72
N LYS A 95 6.62 -5.47 -5.39
CA LYS A 95 6.62 -6.60 -6.34
C LYS A 95 5.22 -6.89 -6.87
N TRP A 96 4.20 -6.89 -6.00
CA TRP A 96 2.82 -7.07 -6.44
C TRP A 96 2.39 -5.97 -7.42
N LEU A 97 2.73 -4.70 -7.15
CA LEU A 97 2.43 -3.59 -8.06
C LEU A 97 3.14 -3.77 -9.42
N VAL A 98 4.40 -4.23 -9.44
CA VAL A 98 5.15 -4.52 -10.66
C VAL A 98 4.50 -5.65 -11.46
N GLU A 99 4.15 -6.75 -10.82
CA GLU A 99 3.45 -7.89 -11.42
C GLU A 99 2.09 -7.48 -12.03
N ASN A 100 1.50 -6.40 -11.51
CA ASN A 100 0.25 -5.83 -11.99
C ASN A 100 0.42 -4.61 -12.92
N GLY A 101 1.63 -4.42 -13.48
CA GLY A 101 1.88 -3.51 -14.59
C GLY A 101 2.42 -2.12 -14.22
N ILE A 102 2.82 -1.88 -12.97
CA ILE A 102 3.52 -0.66 -12.59
C ILE A 102 5.02 -0.83 -12.89
N ASP A 103 5.63 0.17 -13.55
CA ASP A 103 7.07 0.18 -13.79
C ASP A 103 7.82 0.16 -12.45
N CYS A 104 8.68 -0.85 -12.28
CA CYS A 104 9.45 -1.05 -11.05
C CYS A 104 10.34 0.15 -10.69
N LYS A 105 10.80 0.92 -11.68
CA LYS A 105 11.60 2.15 -11.48
C LYS A 105 10.83 3.26 -10.80
N ARG A 106 9.50 3.17 -10.77
CA ARG A 106 8.62 4.11 -10.06
C ARG A 106 8.41 3.77 -8.59
N LEU A 107 9.01 2.70 -8.08
CA LEU A 107 8.74 2.18 -6.74
C LEU A 107 10.02 2.13 -5.91
N ILE A 108 9.93 2.56 -4.65
CA ILE A 108 10.96 2.37 -3.64
C ILE A 108 10.32 1.71 -2.42
N ALA A 109 10.84 0.57 -2.00
CA ALA A 109 10.43 -0.11 -0.78
C ALA A 109 11.31 0.31 0.39
N VAL A 110 10.71 0.70 1.52
CA VAL A 110 11.43 1.15 2.72
C VAL A 110 10.81 0.52 3.96
N GLY A 111 11.62 -0.12 4.80
CA GLY A 111 11.22 -0.58 6.12
C GLY A 111 11.63 0.43 7.20
N PHE A 112 10.71 0.76 8.09
CA PHE A 112 10.97 1.63 9.24
C PHE A 112 10.93 0.86 10.56
N GLY A 113 10.59 -0.42 10.56
CA GLY A 113 10.45 -1.17 11.80
C GLY A 113 9.51 -0.46 12.78
N THR A 114 10.00 -0.23 14.00
CA THR A 114 9.26 0.43 15.09
C THR A 114 9.59 1.92 15.25
N THR A 115 10.38 2.52 14.35
CA THR A 115 10.99 3.85 14.56
C THR A 115 10.00 5.01 14.35
N LYS A 116 8.88 4.79 13.66
CA LYS A 116 7.86 5.82 13.37
C LYS A 116 6.46 5.39 13.84
N PRO A 117 6.21 5.28 15.14
CA PRO A 117 4.88 5.00 15.64
C PRO A 117 3.93 6.19 15.40
N ILE A 118 2.66 5.91 15.10
CA ILE A 118 1.59 6.91 14.99
C ILE A 118 0.60 6.83 16.15
N ALA A 119 0.69 5.77 16.94
CA ALA A 119 -0.10 5.55 18.13
C ALA A 119 0.78 4.96 19.24
N SER A 120 0.28 4.94 20.47
CA SER A 120 0.92 4.25 21.59
C SER A 120 1.13 2.77 21.30
N ASN A 121 2.13 2.17 21.91
CA ASN A 121 2.34 0.71 21.88
C ASN A 121 1.83 0.01 23.14
N ASP A 122 0.93 0.64 23.91
CA ASP A 122 0.52 0.16 25.22
C ASP A 122 -0.64 -0.86 25.16
N ASN A 123 -1.45 -0.78 24.12
CA ASN A 123 -2.62 -1.64 23.95
C ASN A 123 -2.74 -2.20 22.52
N PRO A 124 -3.51 -3.29 22.34
CA PRO A 124 -3.64 -3.95 21.02
C PRO A 124 -4.22 -3.08 19.90
N ILE A 125 -5.10 -2.12 20.23
CA ILE A 125 -5.75 -1.22 19.26
C ILE A 125 -4.72 -0.26 18.67
N ASP A 126 -3.94 0.38 19.52
CA ASP A 126 -2.90 1.32 19.11
C ASP A 126 -1.77 0.61 18.36
N LYS A 127 -1.35 -0.59 18.84
CA LYS A 127 -0.39 -1.44 18.12
C LYS A 127 -0.88 -1.76 16.70
N ALA A 128 -2.17 -2.02 16.53
CA ALA A 128 -2.73 -2.29 15.21
C ALA A 128 -2.58 -1.10 14.25
N GLN A 129 -2.67 0.14 14.75
CA GLN A 129 -2.42 1.34 13.93
C GLN A 129 -0.96 1.46 13.50
N ASN A 130 -0.03 1.02 14.35
CA ASN A 130 1.40 1.05 14.03
C ASN A 130 1.78 -0.01 12.98
N ARG A 131 1.05 -1.14 12.89
CA ARG A 131 1.24 -2.17 11.85
C ARG A 131 0.58 -1.74 10.53
N ARG A 132 1.29 -0.98 9.71
CA ARG A 132 0.72 -0.38 8.50
C ARG A 132 1.71 -0.31 7.35
N ILE A 133 1.17 -0.12 6.15
CA ILE A 133 1.89 0.31 4.95
C ILE A 133 1.45 1.73 4.62
N GLU A 134 2.41 2.60 4.32
CA GLU A 134 2.16 3.95 3.82
C GLU A 134 2.66 4.10 2.38
N PHE A 135 1.98 4.92 1.60
CA PHE A 135 2.30 5.20 0.21
C PHE A 135 2.55 6.69 0.05
N ILE A 136 3.80 7.06 -0.25
CA ILE A 136 4.24 8.46 -0.25
C ILE A 136 4.82 8.81 -1.63
N PRO A 137 4.21 9.72 -2.39
CA PRO A 137 4.84 10.28 -3.58
C PRO A 137 6.19 10.91 -3.21
N ALA A 138 7.26 10.39 -3.80
CA ALA A 138 8.63 10.80 -3.49
C ALA A 138 9.29 11.59 -4.64
N ALA A 139 8.76 11.48 -5.86
CA ALA A 139 9.13 12.34 -6.97
C ALA A 139 7.96 12.63 -7.89
N LEU A 140 7.89 13.86 -8.39
CA LEU A 140 6.93 14.32 -9.39
C LEU A 140 7.67 14.82 -10.62
N ARG A 141 7.29 14.31 -11.80
CA ARG A 141 7.92 14.68 -13.09
C ARG A 141 9.47 14.62 -13.05
N GLY A 142 10.01 13.57 -12.40
CA GLY A 142 11.44 13.36 -12.24
C GLY A 142 12.11 14.23 -11.17
N LYS A 143 11.38 15.11 -10.48
CA LYS A 143 11.92 15.94 -9.40
C LYS A 143 11.54 15.33 -8.05
N ALA A 144 12.55 15.07 -7.21
CA ALA A 144 12.33 14.59 -5.84
C ALA A 144 11.53 15.61 -5.03
N ILE A 145 10.57 15.11 -4.26
CA ILE A 145 9.75 15.87 -3.33
C ILE A 145 9.80 15.19 -1.95
N GLY A 146 9.91 15.99 -0.90
CA GLY A 146 10.02 15.47 0.47
C GLY A 146 11.42 14.97 0.84
N GLY A 147 11.55 14.52 2.09
CA GLY A 147 12.81 14.03 2.66
C GLY A 147 13.28 12.70 2.05
N MET A 148 14.56 12.40 2.24
CA MET A 148 15.13 11.11 1.86
C MET A 148 14.48 9.98 2.68
N PRO A 149 14.31 8.77 2.11
CA PRO A 149 13.68 7.65 2.82
C PRO A 149 14.42 7.25 4.11
N LEU A 150 15.70 7.59 4.23
CA LEU A 150 16.54 7.26 5.37
C LEU A 150 16.33 8.17 6.60
N ASP A 151 15.63 9.30 6.42
CA ASP A 151 15.37 10.21 7.54
C ASP A 151 14.42 9.51 8.55
N GLY A 152 14.91 9.32 9.78
CA GLY A 152 14.13 8.67 10.84
C GLY A 152 14.23 7.15 10.90
N GLY A 153 15.35 6.55 10.42
CA GLY A 153 15.65 5.14 10.60
C GLY A 153 15.07 4.19 9.55
N GLY A 154 14.66 4.74 8.39
CA GLY A 154 14.23 3.92 7.27
C GLY A 154 15.39 3.19 6.59
N VAL A 155 15.18 1.94 6.21
CA VAL A 155 16.11 1.14 5.41
C VAL A 155 15.48 0.81 4.08
N VAL A 156 16.16 1.14 2.98
CA VAL A 156 15.71 0.75 1.64
C VAL A 156 15.81 -0.77 1.51
N ALA A 157 14.69 -1.41 1.22
CA ALA A 157 14.62 -2.84 0.96
C ALA A 157 15.22 -3.18 -0.43
N GLY A 158 15.19 -4.46 -0.79
CA GLY A 158 15.69 -4.92 -2.09
C GLY A 158 15.03 -4.22 -3.30
N ASP A 159 15.61 -4.45 -4.47
CA ASP A 159 15.13 -3.86 -5.72
C ASP A 159 13.80 -4.50 -6.17
N PRO A 160 12.73 -3.73 -6.37
CA PRO A 160 11.46 -4.25 -6.90
C PRO A 160 11.55 -4.80 -8.33
N CYS A 161 12.60 -4.47 -9.07
CA CYS A 161 12.82 -4.94 -10.44
C CYS A 161 13.36 -6.39 -10.51
N ASN A 162 13.76 -6.97 -9.36
CA ASN A 162 14.39 -8.31 -9.27
C ASN A 162 13.57 -9.32 -8.46
#